data_0e9b3e6406d24e7d5c888f92aad9c13a
#
_entry.id   0e9b3e6406d24e7d5c888f92aad9c13a
#
_cell.length_a   1.000
_cell.length_b   1.000
_cell.length_c   1.000
_cell.angle_alpha   90.00
_cell.angle_beta   90.00
_cell.angle_gamma   90.00
#
_symmetry.space_group_name_H-M   'P 1'
#
loop_
_entity.id
_entity.type
_entity.pdbx_description
1 polymer ?
#
loop_
_entity_poly.entity_id
_entity_poly.type
_entity_poly.pdbx_seq_one_letter_code
_entity_poly.pdbx_strand_id
1 'polypeptide(L)'
;MIKRKITNLYDVEFVPFDNYGLPVEGMYWHKISYNKKNGGQGTYLLKMDPSAKSLPHMHTGFEEFLILEGELIDPDDKIFKKGDFVTFEPGSTHSSHTENGCLILVFMRGINQPL
;
A
#
# COMPACT_ATOMS: atom_id res chain seq x y z
N MET A 1 20.40 -20.15 15.49
CA MET A 1 19.51 -19.11 16.04
C MET A 1 18.35 -18.85 15.11
N ILE A 2 17.14 -18.83 15.63
CA ILE A 2 15.95 -18.49 14.86
C ILE A 2 15.76 -16.98 14.92
N LYS A 3 15.73 -16.35 13.74
CA LYS A 3 15.46 -14.91 13.61
C LYS A 3 14.09 -14.73 12.94
N ARG A 4 13.05 -14.48 13.73
CA ARG A 4 11.70 -14.30 13.19
C ARG A 4 10.97 -13.16 13.88
N LYS A 5 10.04 -12.56 13.14
CA LYS A 5 9.05 -11.64 13.68
C LYS A 5 7.68 -12.12 13.24
N ILE A 6 6.73 -12.15 14.16
CA ILE A 6 5.35 -12.52 13.85
C ILE A 6 4.50 -11.27 13.94
N THR A 7 3.74 -10.99 12.88
CA THR A 7 2.82 -9.86 12.82
C THR A 7 1.42 -10.38 12.51
N ASN A 8 0.49 -10.13 13.42
CA ASN A 8 -0.92 -10.40 13.12
C ASN A 8 -1.50 -9.17 12.44
N LEU A 9 -1.93 -9.31 11.18
CA LEU A 9 -2.36 -8.18 10.36
C LEU A 9 -3.64 -7.48 10.89
N TYR A 10 -4.41 -8.16 11.74
CA TYR A 10 -5.63 -7.59 12.32
C TYR A 10 -5.41 -7.08 13.74
N ASP A 11 -4.15 -7.06 14.20
CA ASP A 11 -3.79 -6.62 15.56
C ASP A 11 -2.49 -5.80 15.51
N VAL A 12 -2.51 -4.72 14.72
CA VAL A 12 -1.37 -3.82 14.56
C VAL A 12 -1.78 -2.39 14.88
N GLU A 13 -0.82 -1.57 15.27
CA GLU A 13 -1.01 -0.13 15.40
C GLU A 13 -0.73 0.54 14.07
N PHE A 14 -1.65 1.40 13.63
CA PHE A 14 -1.50 2.20 12.43
C PHE A 14 -1.00 3.61 12.79
N VAL A 15 -0.12 4.12 11.94
CA VAL A 15 0.34 5.51 11.99
C VAL A 15 0.01 6.19 10.66
N PRO A 16 -0.06 7.54 10.61
CA PRO A 16 -0.33 8.22 9.35
C PRO A 16 0.62 7.81 8.25
N PHE A 17 0.08 7.61 7.05
CA PHE A 17 0.88 7.24 5.88
C PHE A 17 1.63 8.47 5.36
N ASP A 18 2.92 8.50 5.59
CA ASP A 18 3.81 9.63 5.27
C ASP A 18 4.95 9.25 4.31
N ASN A 19 4.73 8.25 3.49
CA ASN A 19 5.77 7.71 2.61
C ASN A 19 6.37 8.77 1.67
N TYR A 20 5.64 9.82 1.36
CA TYR A 20 6.09 10.90 0.48
C TYR A 20 6.43 12.19 1.24
N GLY A 21 6.65 12.09 2.54
CA GLY A 21 7.05 13.20 3.42
C GLY A 21 5.92 13.69 4.30
N LEU A 22 4.83 14.19 3.72
CA LEU A 22 3.66 14.64 4.49
C LEU A 22 2.62 13.53 4.56
N PRO A 23 1.87 13.45 5.67
CA PRO A 23 0.76 12.50 5.76
C PRO A 23 -0.29 12.74 4.67
N VAL A 24 -0.83 11.65 4.14
CA VAL A 24 -1.96 11.68 3.21
C VAL A 24 -3.24 11.47 3.99
N GLU A 25 -4.19 12.39 3.85
CA GLU A 25 -5.44 12.32 4.60
C GLU A 25 -6.18 11.00 4.34
N GLY A 26 -6.61 10.36 5.42
CA GLY A 26 -7.37 9.11 5.36
C GLY A 26 -6.54 7.87 5.08
N MET A 27 -5.23 7.98 5.02
CA MET A 27 -4.34 6.84 4.79
C MET A 27 -3.45 6.60 6.00
N TYR A 28 -3.29 5.31 6.34
CA TYR A 28 -2.50 4.87 7.48
C TYR A 28 -1.73 3.62 7.10
N TRP A 29 -0.59 3.40 7.71
CA TRP A 29 0.17 2.18 7.47
C TRP A 29 0.81 1.60 8.72
N HIS A 30 1.16 0.32 8.61
CA HIS A 30 2.03 -0.37 9.54
C HIS A 30 3.13 -1.03 8.73
N LYS A 31 4.37 -0.56 8.91
CA LYS A 31 5.52 -1.14 8.21
C LYS A 31 5.90 -2.46 8.86
N ILE A 32 5.83 -3.55 8.11
CA ILE A 32 6.23 -4.88 8.58
C ILE A 32 7.73 -5.07 8.34
N SER A 33 8.15 -5.01 7.10
CA SER A 33 9.56 -5.14 6.71
C SER A 33 9.99 -4.05 5.73
N TYR A 34 9.08 -3.19 5.30
CA TYR A 34 9.37 -2.12 4.36
C TYR A 34 10.37 -1.13 4.94
N ASN A 35 11.41 -0.82 4.18
CA ASN A 35 12.43 0.13 4.58
C ASN A 35 12.90 0.94 3.36
N LYS A 36 12.68 2.25 3.40
CA LYS A 36 13.10 3.17 2.35
C LYS A 36 14.62 3.20 2.17
N LYS A 37 15.36 3.04 3.27
CA LYS A 37 16.83 3.01 3.25
C LYS A 37 17.39 1.77 2.57
N ASN A 38 16.60 0.73 2.43
CA ASN A 38 16.98 -0.52 1.76
C ASN A 38 16.39 -0.59 0.35
N GLY A 39 16.39 0.54 -0.37
CA GLY A 39 15.88 0.61 -1.73
C GLY A 39 14.35 0.56 -1.84
N GLY A 40 13.64 0.78 -0.75
CA GLY A 40 12.18 0.75 -0.76
C GLY A 40 11.60 -0.65 -0.92
N GLN A 41 12.28 -1.65 -0.41
CA GLN A 41 11.83 -3.04 -0.45
C GLN A 41 11.15 -3.42 0.85
N GLY A 42 10.27 -4.41 0.77
CA GLY A 42 9.61 -4.99 1.93
C GLY A 42 8.10 -4.88 1.86
N THR A 43 7.47 -5.16 2.99
CA THR A 43 6.02 -5.32 3.09
C THR A 43 5.46 -4.32 4.09
N TYR A 44 4.31 -3.74 3.77
CA TYR A 44 3.55 -2.94 4.73
C TYR A 44 2.05 -3.19 4.57
N LEU A 45 1.34 -2.93 5.66
CA LEU A 45 -0.11 -2.98 5.67
C LEU A 45 -0.64 -1.56 5.52
N LEU A 46 -1.56 -1.35 4.59
CA LEU A 46 -2.15 -0.05 4.29
C LEU A 46 -3.63 -0.07 4.63
N LYS A 47 -4.06 0.93 5.37
CA LYS A 47 -5.47 1.16 5.67
C LYS A 47 -5.89 2.48 5.05
N MET A 48 -7.02 2.48 4.36
CA MET A 48 -7.62 3.70 3.82
C MET A 48 -9.02 3.86 4.39
N ASP A 49 -9.30 5.06 4.89
CA ASP A 49 -10.65 5.41 5.35
C ASP A 49 -11.60 5.57 4.16
N PRO A 50 -12.92 5.49 4.38
CA PRO A 50 -13.89 5.80 3.32
C PRO A 50 -13.59 7.15 2.66
N SER A 51 -13.67 7.18 1.34
CA SER A 51 -13.40 8.36 0.49
C SER A 51 -11.94 8.80 0.41
N ALA A 52 -11.00 8.05 0.97
CA ALA A 52 -9.58 8.38 0.86
C ALA A 52 -9.07 8.19 -0.57
N LYS A 53 -8.07 9.01 -0.92
CA LYS A 53 -7.43 9.00 -2.25
C LYS A 53 -5.93 8.94 -2.08
N SER A 54 -5.27 8.05 -2.83
CA SER A 54 -3.81 8.03 -2.86
C SER A 54 -3.29 9.13 -3.80
N LEU A 55 -2.04 9.53 -3.60
CA LEU A 55 -1.39 10.47 -4.51
C LEU A 55 -0.90 9.75 -5.76
N PRO A 56 -0.95 10.42 -6.93
CA PRO A 56 -0.38 9.86 -8.15
C PRO A 56 1.10 9.54 -7.97
N HIS A 57 1.52 8.37 -8.44
CA HIS A 57 2.90 7.92 -8.29
C HIS A 57 3.29 6.94 -9.39
N MET A 58 4.58 6.78 -9.59
CA MET A 58 5.18 5.80 -10.49
C MET A 58 5.88 4.72 -9.68
N HIS A 59 5.71 3.48 -10.07
CA HIS A 59 6.41 2.35 -9.47
C HIS A 59 7.80 2.22 -10.10
N THR A 60 8.85 2.36 -9.32
CA THR A 60 10.23 2.16 -9.83
C THR A 60 10.61 0.68 -9.88
N GLY A 61 9.95 -0.13 -9.08
CA GLY A 61 10.07 -1.59 -9.09
C GLY A 61 8.70 -2.22 -9.11
N PHE A 62 8.63 -3.54 -9.01
CA PHE A 62 7.35 -4.22 -8.85
C PHE A 62 6.68 -3.78 -7.56
N GLU A 63 5.40 -3.49 -7.64
CA GLU A 63 4.51 -3.38 -6.48
C GLU A 63 3.41 -4.40 -6.64
N GLU A 64 3.22 -5.23 -5.63
CA GLU A 64 2.11 -6.16 -5.60
C GLU A 64 1.31 -5.95 -4.33
N PHE A 65 0.01 -6.15 -4.40
CA PHE A 65 -0.81 -6.04 -3.19
C PHE A 65 -1.99 -6.99 -3.21
N LEU A 66 -2.40 -7.37 -2.01
CA LEU A 66 -3.56 -8.21 -1.76
C LEU A 66 -4.61 -7.39 -1.03
N ILE A 67 -5.82 -7.34 -1.58
CA ILE A 67 -6.95 -6.71 -0.89
C ILE A 67 -7.45 -7.65 0.19
N LEU A 68 -7.29 -7.26 1.44
CA LEU A 68 -7.77 -8.05 2.58
C LEU A 68 -9.21 -7.73 2.94
N GLU A 69 -9.58 -6.45 2.89
CA GLU A 69 -10.95 -5.98 3.17
C GLU A 69 -11.26 -4.76 2.28
N GLY A 70 -12.53 -4.58 1.95
CA GLY A 70 -12.99 -3.42 1.20
C GLY A 70 -12.68 -3.48 -0.29
N GLU A 71 -12.52 -2.30 -0.88
CA GLU A 71 -12.22 -2.17 -2.30
C GLU A 71 -11.30 -0.99 -2.59
N LEU A 72 -10.55 -1.09 -3.68
CA LEU A 72 -9.70 -0.03 -4.21
C LEU A 72 -10.04 0.17 -5.69
N ILE A 73 -10.10 1.42 -6.14
CA ILE A 73 -10.53 1.79 -7.48
C ILE A 73 -9.43 2.58 -8.17
N ASP A 74 -9.01 2.14 -9.34
CA ASP A 74 -7.99 2.79 -10.17
C ASP A 74 -8.63 3.79 -11.16
N PRO A 75 -7.83 4.67 -11.82
CA PRO A 75 -8.37 5.72 -12.70
C PRO A 75 -9.14 5.20 -13.92
N ASP A 76 -8.92 3.95 -14.32
CA ASP A 76 -9.65 3.29 -15.41
C ASP A 76 -10.97 2.65 -14.92
N ASP A 77 -11.42 3.01 -13.71
CA ASP A 77 -12.61 2.47 -13.05
C ASP A 77 -12.53 0.98 -12.71
N LYS A 78 -11.35 0.39 -12.80
CA LYS A 78 -11.14 -0.99 -12.36
C LYS A 78 -11.24 -1.08 -10.85
N ILE A 79 -12.10 -1.97 -10.37
CA ILE A 79 -12.32 -2.19 -8.95
C ILE A 79 -11.57 -3.45 -8.51
N PHE A 80 -10.70 -3.28 -7.53
CA PHE A 80 -10.03 -4.39 -6.84
C PHE A 80 -10.77 -4.65 -5.54
N LYS A 81 -11.15 -5.89 -5.31
CA LYS A 81 -11.97 -6.29 -4.17
C LYS A 81 -11.29 -7.38 -3.35
N LYS A 82 -11.86 -7.67 -2.19
CA LYS A 82 -11.34 -8.68 -1.26
C LYS A 82 -10.91 -9.95 -1.98
N GLY A 83 -9.67 -10.37 -1.76
CA GLY A 83 -9.06 -11.54 -2.36
C GLY A 83 -8.32 -11.28 -3.67
N ASP A 84 -8.47 -10.10 -4.28
CA ASP A 84 -7.73 -9.77 -5.49
C ASP A 84 -6.27 -9.51 -5.15
N PHE A 85 -5.38 -10.11 -5.94
CA PHE A 85 -3.95 -9.88 -5.91
C PHE A 85 -3.56 -9.13 -7.18
N VAL A 86 -2.97 -7.95 -7.02
CA VAL A 86 -2.68 -7.05 -8.14
C VAL A 86 -1.18 -6.88 -8.26
N THR A 87 -0.67 -6.99 -9.49
CA THR A 87 0.74 -6.77 -9.81
C THR A 87 0.89 -5.55 -10.71
N PHE A 88 1.68 -4.57 -10.25
CA PHE A 88 2.11 -3.45 -11.07
C PHE A 88 3.57 -3.62 -11.45
N GLU A 89 3.86 -3.55 -12.74
CA GLU A 89 5.21 -3.67 -13.26
C GLU A 89 5.98 -2.35 -13.11
N PRO A 90 7.32 -2.39 -13.10
CA PRO A 90 8.14 -1.17 -13.07
C PRO A 90 7.79 -0.22 -14.22
N GLY A 91 7.73 1.06 -13.91
CA GLY A 91 7.36 2.12 -14.86
C GLY A 91 5.87 2.40 -14.95
N SER A 92 5.03 1.59 -14.34
CA SER A 92 3.59 1.86 -14.30
C SER A 92 3.29 3.02 -13.37
N THR A 93 2.23 3.76 -13.71
CA THR A 93 1.76 4.91 -12.94
C THR A 93 0.29 4.73 -12.60
N HIS A 94 -0.11 5.15 -11.42
CA HIS A 94 -1.52 5.21 -11.07
C HIS A 94 -1.75 6.13 -9.86
N SER A 95 -3.02 6.34 -9.57
CA SER A 95 -3.55 6.80 -8.30
C SER A 95 -4.80 5.99 -8.04
N SER A 96 -5.17 5.86 -6.78
CA SER A 96 -6.31 5.03 -6.41
C SER A 96 -7.18 5.76 -5.40
N HIS A 97 -8.43 5.34 -5.31
CA HIS A 97 -9.31 5.80 -4.25
C HIS A 97 -10.16 4.63 -3.76
N THR A 98 -10.80 4.83 -2.62
CA THR A 98 -11.76 3.88 -2.08
C THR A 98 -13.04 4.62 -1.72
N GLU A 99 -14.19 4.00 -1.90
CA GLU A 99 -15.46 4.59 -1.46
C GLU A 99 -15.78 4.18 -0.02
N ASN A 100 -15.60 2.92 0.30
CA ASN A 100 -16.03 2.34 1.58
C ASN A 100 -14.87 2.04 2.54
N GLY A 101 -13.65 2.34 2.12
CA GLY A 101 -12.45 2.00 2.88
C GLY A 101 -11.88 0.64 2.47
N CYS A 102 -10.63 0.42 2.82
CA CYS A 102 -9.97 -0.84 2.50
C CYS A 102 -8.80 -1.13 3.42
N LEU A 103 -8.41 -2.40 3.45
CA LEU A 103 -7.22 -2.90 4.12
C LEU A 103 -6.44 -3.70 3.09
N ILE A 104 -5.18 -3.34 2.89
CA ILE A 104 -4.36 -3.86 1.80
C ILE A 104 -3.00 -4.28 2.34
N LEU A 105 -2.54 -5.47 1.95
CA LEU A 105 -1.17 -5.91 2.21
C LEU A 105 -0.33 -5.63 0.98
N VAL A 106 0.70 -4.80 1.12
CA VAL A 106 1.51 -4.29 0.02
C VAL A 106 2.92 -4.85 0.07
N PHE A 107 3.38 -5.37 -1.07
CA PHE A 107 4.72 -5.94 -1.25
C PHE A 107 5.50 -5.05 -2.22
N MET A 108 6.55 -4.39 -1.72
CA MET A 108 7.35 -3.44 -2.48
C MET A 108 8.70 -4.02 -2.85
N ARG A 109 9.11 -3.83 -4.10
CA ARG A 109 10.46 -4.18 -4.60
C ARG A 109 11.16 -2.96 -5.18
N GLY A 110 10.84 -1.79 -4.68
CA GLY A 110 11.40 -0.50 -5.09
C GLY A 110 10.55 0.62 -4.51
N ILE A 111 11.04 1.84 -4.59
CA ILE A 111 10.28 2.98 -4.09
C ILE A 111 9.21 3.41 -5.10
N ASN A 112 8.13 4.00 -4.59
CA ASN A 112 7.20 4.75 -5.41
C ASN A 112 7.72 6.19 -5.55
N GLN A 113 7.64 6.71 -6.76
CA GLN A 113 8.06 8.08 -7.06
C GLN A 113 6.80 8.95 -7.21
N PRO A 114 6.64 9.99 -6.39
CA PRO A 114 5.52 10.91 -6.54
C PRO A 114 5.55 11.61 -7.89
N LEU A 115 4.37 11.85 -8.45
CA LEU A 115 4.21 12.57 -9.71
C LEU A 115 3.72 13.99 -9.48
#